data_befd07dd70cfd071bff346b554c912e0
#
_entry.id   befd07dd70cfd071bff346b554c912e0
#
_cell.length_a   1.000
_cell.length_b   1.000
_cell.length_c   1.000
_cell.angle_alpha   90.00
_cell.angle_beta   90.00
_cell.angle_gamma   90.00
#
_symmetry.space_group_name_H-M   'P 1'
#
loop_
_entity.id
_entity.type
_entity.pdbx_description
1 polymer ?
#
loop_
_entity_poly.entity_id
_entity_poly.type
_entity_poly.pdbx_seq_one_letter_code
_entity_poly.pdbx_strand_id
1 'polypeptide(L)'
;MVAVLENYLSRPLKDCNLLNVGGSAGIIDNYLADFFGSVAGIDIDEHAIAHARKNYRKNNLEFRLADALDLPYGDNTFDVVVCSHVYEHVPDPYKMFSEIHRVLKPGGVCYFSAGNRLMWNEPHYNLPLLSVLPRPMAHIYMRLAGKGKYYHEKHLSYWGLKKLVKNFKRTDYTARLVIEPEEYMTDYMIPPGSLKSKLASALLKVAYFAFPGYIWLLEKK
;
A
#
# COMPACT_ATOMS: atom_id res chain seq x y z
N MET A 1 0.24 5.80 -8.50
CA MET A 1 0.13 4.34 -8.67
C MET A 1 0.18 3.97 -10.15
N VAL A 2 -0.78 4.39 -10.98
CA VAL A 2 -0.81 4.08 -12.42
C VAL A 2 0.52 4.46 -13.08
N ALA A 3 0.98 5.70 -12.99
CA ALA A 3 2.25 6.15 -13.58
C ALA A 3 3.47 5.31 -13.14
N VAL A 4 3.50 4.85 -11.88
CA VAL A 4 4.57 3.96 -11.39
C VAL A 4 4.53 2.59 -12.08
N LEU A 5 3.34 2.03 -12.26
CA LEU A 5 3.16 0.74 -12.90
C LEU A 5 3.40 0.82 -14.41
N GLU A 6 2.98 1.89 -15.07
CA GLU A 6 3.29 2.16 -16.48
C GLU A 6 4.79 2.33 -16.74
N ASN A 7 5.49 3.03 -15.83
CA ASN A 7 6.94 3.20 -15.94
C ASN A 7 7.71 1.88 -15.71
N TYR A 8 7.16 0.95 -14.91
CA TYR A 8 7.82 -0.29 -14.55
C TYR A 8 7.55 -1.44 -15.53
N LEU A 9 6.28 -1.59 -15.94
CA LEU A 9 5.86 -2.72 -16.77
C LEU A 9 6.18 -2.49 -18.23
N SER A 10 6.73 -3.52 -18.90
CA SER A 10 7.04 -3.48 -20.33
C SER A 10 5.83 -3.71 -21.25
N ARG A 11 4.64 -3.90 -20.68
CA ARG A 11 3.38 -4.17 -21.39
C ARG A 11 2.28 -3.20 -20.95
N PRO A 12 1.28 -2.95 -21.81
CA PRO A 12 0.16 -2.08 -21.45
C PRO A 12 -0.61 -2.60 -20.25
N LEU A 13 -1.05 -1.69 -19.35
CA LEU A 13 -1.87 -2.07 -18.20
C LEU A 13 -3.20 -2.71 -18.61
N LYS A 14 -3.74 -2.37 -19.78
CA LYS A 14 -4.96 -2.97 -20.36
C LYS A 14 -4.85 -4.47 -20.59
N ASP A 15 -3.64 -5.00 -20.70
CA ASP A 15 -3.38 -6.44 -20.88
C ASP A 15 -3.14 -7.14 -19.54
N CYS A 16 -3.28 -6.43 -18.41
CA CYS A 16 -3.01 -6.94 -17.07
C CYS A 16 -4.30 -7.16 -16.26
N ASN A 17 -4.32 -8.27 -15.51
CA ASN A 17 -5.28 -8.53 -14.46
C ASN A 17 -4.75 -8.03 -13.12
N LEU A 18 -5.53 -7.19 -12.44
CA LEU A 18 -5.15 -6.59 -11.17
C LEU A 18 -6.02 -7.11 -10.02
N LEU A 19 -5.37 -7.41 -8.89
CA LEU A 19 -6.01 -7.61 -7.59
C LEU A 19 -5.65 -6.44 -6.67
N ASN A 20 -6.65 -5.78 -6.08
CA ASN A 20 -6.43 -4.81 -5.00
C ASN A 20 -6.81 -5.45 -3.66
N VAL A 21 -5.82 -5.63 -2.79
CA VAL A 21 -6.00 -6.17 -1.44
C VAL A 21 -6.27 -5.02 -0.48
N GLY A 22 -7.39 -5.07 0.25
CA GLY A 22 -7.84 -3.98 1.11
C GLY A 22 -8.44 -2.83 0.30
N GLY A 23 -9.29 -3.14 -0.69
CA GLY A 23 -9.90 -2.15 -1.59
C GLY A 23 -10.95 -1.25 -0.92
N SER A 24 -11.35 -1.57 0.31
CA SER A 24 -12.33 -0.81 1.09
C SER A 24 -13.61 -0.52 0.28
N ALA A 25 -14.06 0.72 0.24
CA ALA A 25 -15.28 1.16 -0.46
C ALA A 25 -15.18 1.17 -2.00
N GLY A 26 -14.08 0.68 -2.61
CA GLY A 26 -13.95 0.47 -4.05
C GLY A 26 -13.62 1.69 -4.90
N ILE A 27 -13.32 2.85 -4.29
CA ILE A 27 -13.02 4.09 -5.04
C ILE A 27 -11.79 3.90 -5.92
N ILE A 28 -10.72 3.35 -5.34
CA ILE A 28 -9.45 3.11 -6.05
C ILE A 28 -9.65 2.04 -7.13
N ASP A 29 -10.39 0.97 -6.83
CA ASP A 29 -10.67 -0.11 -7.78
C ASP A 29 -11.43 0.40 -9.00
N ASN A 30 -12.46 1.24 -8.77
CA ASN A 30 -13.22 1.87 -9.85
C ASN A 30 -12.35 2.76 -10.73
N TYR A 31 -11.41 3.50 -10.15
CA TYR A 31 -10.44 4.29 -10.91
C TYR A 31 -9.47 3.39 -11.69
N LEU A 32 -8.92 2.34 -11.06
CA LEU A 32 -7.99 1.42 -11.71
C LEU A 32 -8.63 0.65 -12.87
N ALA A 33 -9.92 0.37 -12.81
CA ALA A 33 -10.65 -0.30 -13.90
C ALA A 33 -10.66 0.49 -15.23
N ASP A 34 -10.35 1.80 -15.22
CA ASP A 34 -10.17 2.58 -16.44
C ASP A 34 -8.83 2.29 -17.14
N PHE A 35 -7.87 1.72 -16.44
CA PHE A 35 -6.51 1.47 -16.93
C PHE A 35 -6.21 -0.01 -17.17
N PHE A 36 -6.81 -0.91 -16.39
CA PHE A 36 -6.50 -2.35 -16.42
C PHE A 36 -7.51 -3.15 -17.22
N GLY A 37 -7.08 -4.32 -17.71
CA GLY A 37 -7.96 -5.26 -18.42
C GLY A 37 -9.04 -5.83 -17.51
N SER A 38 -8.67 -6.22 -16.29
CA SER A 38 -9.62 -6.56 -15.23
C SER A 38 -9.11 -6.12 -13.86
N VAL A 39 -10.02 -5.78 -12.96
CA VAL A 39 -9.75 -5.39 -11.58
C VAL A 39 -10.64 -6.19 -10.63
N ALA A 40 -10.02 -6.84 -9.65
CA ALA A 40 -10.69 -7.47 -8.54
C ALA A 40 -10.32 -6.71 -7.25
N GLY A 41 -11.29 -6.14 -6.56
CA GLY A 41 -11.13 -5.53 -5.23
C GLY A 41 -11.58 -6.48 -4.14
N ILE A 42 -10.76 -6.68 -3.12
CA ILE A 42 -11.16 -7.45 -1.94
C ILE A 42 -11.01 -6.64 -0.65
N ASP A 43 -11.92 -6.89 0.28
CA ASP A 43 -11.83 -6.40 1.64
C ASP A 43 -12.52 -7.37 2.61
N ILE A 44 -12.15 -7.33 3.89
CA ILE A 44 -12.78 -8.09 4.95
C ILE A 44 -14.02 -7.38 5.53
N ASP A 45 -14.19 -6.09 5.24
CA ASP A 45 -15.33 -5.28 5.65
C ASP A 45 -16.52 -5.48 4.71
N GLU A 46 -17.54 -6.19 5.21
CA GLU A 46 -18.78 -6.46 4.48
C GLU A 46 -19.51 -5.17 4.06
N HIS A 47 -19.52 -4.15 4.93
CA HIS A 47 -20.18 -2.88 4.63
C HIS A 47 -19.47 -2.11 3.52
N ALA A 48 -18.14 -2.12 3.52
CA ALA A 48 -17.33 -1.52 2.48
C ALA A 48 -17.56 -2.22 1.13
N ILE A 49 -17.56 -3.55 1.10
CA ILE A 49 -17.83 -4.33 -0.12
C ILE A 49 -19.25 -4.14 -0.63
N ALA A 50 -20.26 -4.10 0.26
CA ALA A 50 -21.64 -3.83 -0.12
C ALA A 50 -21.78 -2.43 -0.74
N HIS A 51 -21.10 -1.42 -0.15
CA HIS A 51 -21.02 -0.07 -0.70
C HIS A 51 -20.38 -0.06 -2.09
N ALA A 52 -19.22 -0.72 -2.25
CA ALA A 52 -18.50 -0.81 -3.51
C ALA A 52 -19.37 -1.41 -4.62
N ARG A 53 -20.00 -2.56 -4.38
CA ARG A 53 -20.91 -3.23 -5.32
C ARG A 53 -22.13 -2.40 -5.70
N LYS A 54 -22.64 -1.56 -4.79
CA LYS A 54 -23.79 -0.70 -5.03
C LYS A 54 -23.43 0.47 -5.94
N ASN A 55 -22.25 1.10 -5.74
CA ASN A 55 -21.90 2.38 -6.33
C ASN A 55 -21.04 2.27 -7.59
N TYR A 56 -20.28 1.16 -7.76
CA TYR A 56 -19.37 1.01 -8.89
C TYR A 56 -19.69 -0.25 -9.69
N ARG A 57 -19.95 -0.05 -10.98
CA ARG A 57 -20.31 -1.12 -11.92
C ARG A 57 -19.60 -0.89 -13.25
N LYS A 58 -18.57 -1.69 -13.51
CA LYS A 58 -17.87 -1.77 -14.80
C LYS A 58 -17.75 -3.24 -15.19
N ASN A 59 -17.74 -3.54 -16.48
CA ASN A 59 -17.69 -4.92 -16.98
C ASN A 59 -16.40 -5.66 -16.59
N ASN A 60 -15.32 -4.90 -16.31
CA ASN A 60 -14.01 -5.40 -15.93
C ASN A 60 -13.69 -5.21 -14.45
N LEU A 61 -14.69 -4.96 -13.59
CA LEU A 61 -14.52 -4.69 -12.17
C LEU A 61 -15.39 -5.63 -11.32
N GLU A 62 -14.77 -6.35 -10.40
CA GLU A 62 -15.47 -7.16 -9.40
C GLU A 62 -15.05 -6.78 -7.97
N PHE A 63 -15.96 -7.03 -7.01
CA PHE A 63 -15.68 -6.87 -5.58
C PHE A 63 -16.02 -8.15 -4.83
N ARG A 64 -15.10 -8.60 -3.95
CA ARG A 64 -15.32 -9.78 -3.10
C ARG A 64 -15.05 -9.47 -1.64
N LEU A 65 -15.94 -9.99 -0.79
CA LEU A 65 -15.67 -10.13 0.64
C LEU A 65 -14.67 -11.26 0.81
N ALA A 66 -13.45 -10.96 1.26
CA ALA A 66 -12.39 -11.96 1.43
C ALA A 66 -11.34 -11.51 2.45
N ASP A 67 -10.70 -12.51 3.09
CA ASP A 67 -9.56 -12.30 3.97
C ASP A 67 -8.26 -12.26 3.15
N ALA A 68 -7.44 -11.24 3.38
CA ALA A 68 -6.12 -11.12 2.76
C ALA A 68 -5.14 -12.26 3.18
N LEU A 69 -5.47 -12.99 4.25
CA LEU A 69 -4.71 -14.13 4.72
C LEU A 69 -5.09 -15.45 4.05
N ASP A 70 -6.17 -15.47 3.26
CA ASP A 70 -6.64 -16.64 2.51
C ASP A 70 -7.37 -16.17 1.26
N LEU A 71 -6.58 -15.82 0.24
CA LEU A 71 -7.10 -15.22 -0.99
C LEU A 71 -7.90 -16.25 -1.81
N PRO A 72 -9.17 -15.98 -2.19
CA PRO A 72 -10.04 -16.92 -2.90
C PRO A 72 -9.73 -16.98 -4.41
N TYR A 73 -8.45 -17.03 -4.74
CA TYR A 73 -7.94 -17.09 -6.12
C TYR A 73 -6.89 -18.20 -6.24
N GLY A 74 -6.79 -18.77 -7.44
CA GLY A 74 -5.78 -19.77 -7.76
C GLY A 74 -4.37 -19.17 -7.81
N ASP A 75 -3.37 -20.06 -7.83
CA ASP A 75 -1.98 -19.67 -8.02
C ASP A 75 -1.78 -18.99 -9.39
N ASN A 76 -0.86 -18.01 -9.46
CA ASN A 76 -0.46 -17.38 -10.72
C ASN A 76 -1.63 -16.77 -11.53
N THR A 77 -2.57 -16.13 -10.86
CA THR A 77 -3.77 -15.55 -11.46
C THR A 77 -3.57 -14.11 -11.93
N PHE A 78 -2.86 -13.29 -11.14
CA PHE A 78 -2.77 -11.85 -11.36
C PHE A 78 -1.41 -11.41 -11.89
N ASP A 79 -1.44 -10.44 -12.78
CA ASP A 79 -0.26 -9.76 -13.30
C ASP A 79 0.23 -8.70 -12.33
N VAL A 80 -0.73 -8.02 -11.69
CA VAL A 80 -0.47 -6.96 -10.73
C VAL A 80 -1.31 -7.18 -9.46
N VAL A 81 -0.68 -7.00 -8.30
CA VAL A 81 -1.37 -6.90 -7.02
C VAL A 81 -1.10 -5.51 -6.44
N VAL A 82 -2.11 -4.86 -5.89
CA VAL A 82 -1.97 -3.64 -5.10
C VAL A 82 -2.17 -4.00 -3.63
N CYS A 83 -1.24 -3.59 -2.78
CA CYS A 83 -1.33 -3.69 -1.32
C CYS A 83 -0.87 -2.35 -0.74
N SER A 84 -1.82 -1.48 -0.44
CA SER A 84 -1.54 -0.10 -0.02
C SER A 84 -2.11 0.15 1.37
N HIS A 85 -1.23 0.31 2.35
CA HIS A 85 -1.60 0.56 3.76
C HIS A 85 -2.53 -0.50 4.36
N VAL A 86 -2.21 -1.79 4.12
CA VAL A 86 -2.99 -2.94 4.61
C VAL A 86 -2.20 -3.75 5.65
N TYR A 87 -0.88 -3.88 5.44
CA TYR A 87 -0.04 -4.79 6.23
C TYR A 87 -0.07 -4.48 7.74
N GLU A 88 -0.28 -3.22 8.11
CA GLU A 88 -0.34 -2.74 9.50
C GLU A 88 -1.62 -3.15 10.24
N HIS A 89 -2.66 -3.51 9.50
CA HIS A 89 -3.97 -3.87 10.02
C HIS A 89 -4.19 -5.37 10.16
N VAL A 90 -3.45 -6.18 9.41
CA VAL A 90 -3.63 -7.64 9.45
C VAL A 90 -2.91 -8.28 10.63
N PRO A 91 -3.45 -9.38 11.20
CA PRO A 91 -2.81 -10.09 12.31
C PRO A 91 -1.48 -10.71 11.92
N ASP A 92 -1.34 -11.24 10.70
CA ASP A 92 -0.14 -11.87 10.15
C ASP A 92 0.21 -11.35 8.75
N PRO A 93 1.02 -10.28 8.66
CA PRO A 93 1.46 -9.74 7.38
C PRO A 93 2.35 -10.70 6.57
N TYR A 94 3.04 -11.64 7.22
CA TYR A 94 3.85 -12.63 6.50
C TYR A 94 2.95 -13.63 5.75
N LYS A 95 1.87 -14.08 6.36
CA LYS A 95 0.87 -14.91 5.70
C LYS A 95 0.23 -14.18 4.53
N MET A 96 -0.18 -12.92 4.71
CA MET A 96 -0.72 -12.09 3.62
C MET A 96 0.26 -11.99 2.44
N PHE A 97 1.54 -11.71 2.69
CA PHE A 97 2.55 -11.63 1.62
C PHE A 97 2.86 -12.99 0.98
N SER A 98 2.67 -14.11 1.70
CA SER A 98 2.71 -15.45 1.11
C SER A 98 1.57 -15.66 0.12
N GLU A 99 0.35 -15.24 0.46
CA GLU A 99 -0.81 -15.30 -0.42
C GLU A 99 -0.66 -14.38 -1.64
N ILE A 100 -0.20 -13.14 -1.44
CA ILE A 100 0.13 -12.22 -2.54
C ILE A 100 1.15 -12.86 -3.49
N HIS A 101 2.19 -13.48 -2.95
CA HIS A 101 3.19 -14.18 -3.75
C HIS A 101 2.58 -15.36 -4.51
N ARG A 102 1.69 -16.13 -3.89
CA ARG A 102 1.03 -17.30 -4.49
C ARG A 102 0.18 -16.90 -5.69
N VAL A 103 -0.68 -15.88 -5.52
CA VAL A 103 -1.63 -15.46 -6.57
C VAL A 103 -0.98 -14.65 -7.70
N LEU A 104 0.20 -14.05 -7.49
CA LEU A 104 0.94 -13.38 -8.56
C LEU A 104 1.49 -14.40 -9.56
N LYS A 105 1.40 -14.08 -10.86
CA LYS A 105 2.08 -14.81 -11.93
C LYS A 105 3.61 -14.70 -11.79
N PRO A 106 4.41 -15.64 -12.31
CA PRO A 106 5.84 -15.44 -12.46
C PRO A 106 6.14 -14.14 -13.21
N GLY A 107 7.01 -13.28 -12.67
CA GLY A 107 7.27 -11.93 -13.19
C GLY A 107 6.14 -10.92 -12.95
N GLY A 108 5.06 -11.32 -12.28
CA GLY A 108 4.02 -10.40 -11.80
C GLY A 108 4.52 -9.53 -10.65
N VAL A 109 3.90 -8.38 -10.45
CA VAL A 109 4.38 -7.35 -9.52
C VAL A 109 3.33 -6.95 -8.50
N CYS A 110 3.75 -6.80 -7.24
CA CYS A 110 2.93 -6.15 -6.22
C CYS A 110 3.38 -4.69 -6.05
N TYR A 111 2.44 -3.74 -6.24
CA TYR A 111 2.59 -2.36 -5.81
C TYR A 111 2.35 -2.30 -4.30
N PHE A 112 3.41 -2.09 -3.56
CA PHE A 112 3.39 -2.04 -2.10
C PHE A 112 3.62 -0.63 -1.59
N SER A 113 2.61 -0.06 -0.92
CA SER A 113 2.71 1.19 -0.18
C SER A 113 2.64 0.90 1.31
N ALA A 114 3.61 1.38 2.07
CA ALA A 114 3.74 1.07 3.49
C ALA A 114 4.17 2.26 4.31
N GLY A 115 3.47 2.51 5.42
CA GLY A 115 3.93 3.43 6.45
C GLY A 115 5.11 2.87 7.23
N ASN A 116 6.07 3.72 7.57
CA ASN A 116 7.20 3.37 8.41
C ASN A 116 6.89 3.61 9.89
N ARG A 117 7.29 2.71 10.77
CA ARG A 117 7.17 2.91 12.23
C ARG A 117 7.80 4.23 12.71
N LEU A 118 8.82 4.72 12.02
CA LEU A 118 9.52 5.97 12.38
C LEU A 118 8.87 7.23 11.78
N MET A 119 7.61 7.13 11.28
CA MET A 119 6.90 8.29 10.77
C MET A 119 6.68 9.34 11.85
N TRP A 120 6.80 10.63 11.47
CA TRP A 120 6.57 11.73 12.40
C TRP A 120 5.14 11.81 12.91
N ASN A 121 4.16 11.61 12.05
CA ASN A 121 2.74 11.65 12.40
C ASN A 121 2.06 10.36 11.96
N GLU A 122 1.37 9.73 12.88
CA GLU A 122 0.57 8.53 12.61
C GLU A 122 -0.76 8.97 11.97
N PRO A 123 -1.03 8.60 10.70
CA PRO A 123 -2.12 9.20 9.94
C PRO A 123 -3.53 8.80 10.40
N HIS A 124 -3.71 7.60 10.96
CA HIS A 124 -5.03 7.10 11.37
C HIS A 124 -5.62 7.90 12.53
N TYR A 125 -4.76 8.37 13.44
CA TYR A 125 -5.17 9.12 14.62
C TYR A 125 -4.73 10.58 14.59
N ASN A 126 -3.88 10.93 13.61
CA ASN A 126 -3.25 12.24 13.51
C ASN A 126 -2.50 12.61 14.80
N LEU A 127 -1.69 11.68 15.31
CA LEU A 127 -0.89 11.84 16.52
C LEU A 127 0.62 11.73 16.22
N PRO A 128 1.41 12.75 16.58
CA PRO A 128 2.85 12.72 16.41
C PRO A 128 3.51 11.56 17.16
N LEU A 129 4.45 10.87 16.50
CA LEU A 129 5.29 9.81 17.05
C LEU A 129 4.54 8.62 17.70
N LEU A 130 3.23 8.48 17.48
CA LEU A 130 2.43 7.41 18.09
C LEU A 130 2.97 6.02 17.75
N SER A 131 3.33 5.80 16.49
CA SER A 131 3.85 4.51 15.99
C SER A 131 5.22 4.14 16.54
N VAL A 132 6.00 5.11 17.05
CA VAL A 132 7.33 4.90 17.64
C VAL A 132 7.23 4.36 19.06
N LEU A 133 6.19 4.74 19.79
CA LEU A 133 6.02 4.40 21.20
C LEU A 133 5.84 2.89 21.42
N PRO A 134 6.35 2.33 22.53
CA PRO A 134 5.93 1.02 22.99
C PRO A 134 4.39 0.98 23.21
N ARG A 135 3.75 -0.16 22.91
CA ARG A 135 2.28 -0.29 22.96
C ARG A 135 1.62 0.23 24.24
N PRO A 136 2.10 -0.09 25.46
CA PRO A 136 1.46 0.44 26.68
C PRO A 136 1.45 1.97 26.72
N MET A 137 2.56 2.61 26.29
CA MET A 137 2.68 4.07 26.23
C MET A 137 1.79 4.65 25.12
N ALA A 138 1.72 4.00 23.96
CA ALA A 138 0.84 4.40 22.88
C ALA A 138 -0.64 4.37 23.31
N HIS A 139 -1.07 3.36 24.05
CA HIS A 139 -2.43 3.29 24.60
C HIS A 139 -2.72 4.41 25.60
N ILE A 140 -1.75 4.78 26.44
CA ILE A 140 -1.90 5.92 27.36
C ILE A 140 -2.01 7.22 26.55
N TYR A 141 -1.13 7.41 25.57
CA TYR A 141 -1.14 8.58 24.69
C TYR A 141 -2.47 8.74 23.95
N MET A 142 -3.01 7.65 23.37
CA MET A 142 -4.32 7.62 22.72
C MET A 142 -5.44 8.13 23.65
N ARG A 143 -5.46 7.65 24.89
CA ARG A 143 -6.46 8.06 25.90
C ARG A 143 -6.33 9.53 26.29
N LEU A 144 -5.10 9.99 26.54
CA LEU A 144 -4.85 11.39 26.88
C LEU A 144 -5.20 12.35 25.74
N ALA A 145 -5.01 11.91 24.50
CA ALA A 145 -5.36 12.67 23.30
C ALA A 145 -6.86 12.57 22.91
N GLY A 146 -7.68 11.81 23.64
CA GLY A 146 -9.10 11.61 23.32
C GLY A 146 -9.37 10.86 22.03
N LYS A 147 -8.40 10.06 21.54
CA LYS A 147 -8.46 9.34 20.25
C LYS A 147 -8.87 7.87 20.38
N GLY A 148 -9.25 7.42 21.57
CA GLY A 148 -9.69 6.06 21.83
C GLY A 148 -8.88 5.37 22.94
N LYS A 149 -9.22 4.11 23.22
CA LYS A 149 -8.59 3.35 24.32
C LYS A 149 -7.29 2.67 23.92
N TYR A 150 -7.18 2.22 22.65
CA TYR A 150 -6.11 1.36 22.17
C TYR A 150 -5.59 1.81 20.80
N TYR A 151 -4.30 1.67 20.62
CA TYR A 151 -3.64 1.78 19.33
C TYR A 151 -3.52 0.37 18.72
N HIS A 152 -4.10 0.14 17.54
CA HIS A 152 -4.24 -1.19 16.96
C HIS A 152 -3.19 -1.50 15.88
N GLU A 153 -2.79 -0.52 15.10
CA GLU A 153 -1.90 -0.66 13.96
C GLU A 153 -0.50 -1.16 14.36
N LYS A 154 0.10 -2.00 13.50
CA LYS A 154 1.41 -2.62 13.74
C LYS A 154 2.43 -2.20 12.69
N HIS A 155 2.83 -0.93 12.72
CA HIS A 155 3.85 -0.46 11.80
C HIS A 155 5.19 -1.14 12.01
N LEU A 156 5.81 -1.58 10.90
CA LEU A 156 7.16 -2.11 10.86
C LEU A 156 8.17 -0.98 10.55
N SER A 157 9.39 -1.14 11.04
CA SER A 157 10.51 -0.31 10.61
C SER A 157 10.95 -0.68 9.19
N TYR A 158 11.77 0.17 8.57
CA TYR A 158 12.40 -0.12 7.27
C TYR A 158 12.97 -1.54 7.16
N TRP A 159 13.73 -1.98 8.17
CA TRP A 159 14.32 -3.33 8.19
C TRP A 159 13.25 -4.42 8.35
N GLY A 160 12.22 -4.15 9.15
CA GLY A 160 11.07 -5.05 9.28
C GLY A 160 10.31 -5.22 7.96
N LEU A 161 10.08 -4.13 7.24
CA LEU A 161 9.47 -4.17 5.90
C LEU A 161 10.35 -4.92 4.90
N LYS A 162 11.67 -4.70 4.90
CA LYS A 162 12.59 -5.48 4.05
C LYS A 162 12.54 -6.98 4.36
N LYS A 163 12.45 -7.35 5.64
CA LYS A 163 12.31 -8.76 6.05
C LYS A 163 10.98 -9.34 5.59
N LEU A 164 9.89 -8.56 5.68
CA LEU A 164 8.55 -8.97 5.25
C LEU A 164 8.52 -9.37 3.77
N VAL A 165 9.16 -8.57 2.92
CA VAL A 165 9.12 -8.75 1.46
C VAL A 165 10.35 -9.48 0.88
N LYS A 166 11.12 -10.20 1.68
CA LYS A 166 12.40 -10.81 1.28
C LYS A 166 12.32 -11.80 0.11
N ASN A 167 11.14 -12.40 -0.09
CA ASN A 167 10.90 -13.40 -1.13
C ASN A 167 10.65 -12.77 -2.52
N PHE A 168 10.56 -11.46 -2.59
CA PHE A 168 10.36 -10.71 -3.84
C PHE A 168 11.66 -10.03 -4.28
N LYS A 169 11.78 -9.78 -5.58
CA LYS A 169 12.74 -8.81 -6.11
C LYS A 169 12.13 -7.42 -5.94
N ARG A 170 12.77 -6.56 -5.15
CA ARG A 170 12.27 -5.24 -4.82
C ARG A 170 12.88 -4.16 -5.69
N THR A 171 12.05 -3.35 -6.31
CA THR A 171 12.42 -2.07 -6.94
C THR A 171 11.80 -0.92 -6.14
N ASP A 172 12.61 0.05 -5.77
CA ASP A 172 12.22 1.15 -4.89
C ASP A 172 11.87 2.40 -5.72
N TYR A 173 10.64 2.85 -5.58
CA TYR A 173 10.13 4.05 -6.25
C TYR A 173 10.03 5.27 -5.33
N THR A 174 10.24 5.10 -4.01
CA THR A 174 10.05 6.17 -3.03
C THR A 174 10.82 7.44 -3.37
N ALA A 175 12.10 7.30 -3.73
CA ALA A 175 12.93 8.43 -4.08
C ALA A 175 12.48 9.13 -5.37
N ARG A 176 12.05 8.35 -6.37
CA ARG A 176 11.57 8.89 -7.66
C ARG A 176 10.33 9.76 -7.48
N LEU A 177 9.36 9.32 -6.66
CA LEU A 177 8.14 10.08 -6.39
C LEU A 177 8.40 11.42 -5.69
N VAL A 178 9.55 11.56 -5.02
CA VAL A 178 9.95 12.81 -4.34
C VAL A 178 10.77 13.71 -5.26
N ILE A 179 11.62 13.12 -6.12
CA ILE A 179 12.57 13.84 -6.97
C ILE A 179 11.92 14.27 -8.28
N GLU A 180 11.02 13.42 -8.82
CA GLU A 180 10.33 13.59 -10.10
C GLU A 180 8.80 13.64 -9.87
N PRO A 181 8.29 14.55 -9.02
CA PRO A 181 6.90 14.50 -8.58
C PRO A 181 5.89 14.72 -9.71
N GLU A 182 6.23 15.47 -10.74
CA GLU A 182 5.36 15.70 -11.91
C GLU A 182 5.18 14.43 -12.74
N GLU A 183 6.25 13.64 -12.94
CA GLU A 183 6.20 12.39 -13.68
C GLU A 183 5.26 11.35 -13.02
N TYR A 184 5.24 11.34 -11.68
CA TYR A 184 4.44 10.37 -10.91
C TYR A 184 3.15 10.98 -10.34
N MET A 185 2.76 12.21 -10.75
CA MET A 185 1.56 12.91 -10.27
C MET A 185 1.51 13.04 -8.75
N THR A 186 2.65 13.35 -8.13
CA THR A 186 2.78 13.59 -6.69
C THR A 186 3.12 15.04 -6.34
N ASP A 187 3.16 15.92 -7.33
CA ASP A 187 3.43 17.36 -7.21
C ASP A 187 2.45 18.08 -6.28
N TYR A 188 1.18 17.66 -6.25
CA TYR A 188 0.19 18.18 -5.30
C TYR A 188 0.52 17.83 -3.83
N MET A 189 1.22 16.72 -3.59
CA MET A 189 1.66 16.30 -2.24
C MET A 189 3.02 16.89 -1.88
N ILE A 190 3.93 16.94 -2.85
CA ILE A 190 5.33 17.39 -2.71
C ILE A 190 5.61 18.41 -3.82
N PRO A 191 5.14 19.67 -3.68
CA PRO A 191 5.34 20.68 -4.71
C PRO A 191 6.82 20.87 -5.01
N PRO A 192 7.24 20.87 -6.29
CA PRO A 192 8.63 21.11 -6.69
C PRO A 192 9.19 22.40 -6.11
N GLY A 193 10.44 22.35 -5.62
CA GLY A 193 11.13 23.52 -5.05
C GLY A 193 10.65 23.98 -3.67
N SER A 194 9.57 23.38 -3.12
CA SER A 194 9.05 23.70 -1.80
C SER A 194 10.02 23.29 -0.68
N LEU A 195 9.85 23.87 0.53
CA LEU A 195 10.59 23.45 1.72
C LEU A 195 10.34 21.94 2.01
N LYS A 196 9.11 21.47 1.81
CA LYS A 196 8.75 20.06 1.97
C LYS A 196 9.56 19.17 1.03
N SER A 197 9.67 19.54 -0.25
CA SER A 197 10.49 18.81 -1.24
C SER A 197 11.96 18.77 -0.86
N LYS A 198 12.52 19.92 -0.42
CA LYS A 198 13.94 20.01 0.02
C LYS A 198 14.20 19.13 1.25
N LEU A 199 13.33 19.18 2.25
CA LEU A 199 13.44 18.35 3.46
C LEU A 199 13.28 16.86 3.15
N ALA A 200 12.31 16.49 2.31
CA ALA A 200 12.12 15.11 1.88
C ALA A 200 13.34 14.58 1.12
N SER A 201 13.90 15.37 0.19
CA SER A 201 15.11 15.02 -0.56
C SER A 201 16.35 14.90 0.34
N ALA A 202 16.48 15.74 1.34
CA ALA A 202 17.56 15.64 2.32
C ALA A 202 17.43 14.37 3.17
N LEU A 203 16.21 14.07 3.65
CA LEU A 203 15.93 12.87 4.43
C LEU A 203 16.19 11.58 3.63
N LEU A 204 15.83 11.54 2.35
CA LEU A 204 16.13 10.42 1.45
C LEU A 204 17.64 10.17 1.33
N LYS A 205 18.46 11.22 1.30
CA LYS A 205 19.91 11.11 1.16
C LYS A 205 20.61 10.68 2.44
N VAL A 206 20.17 11.22 3.59
CA VAL A 206 20.90 11.11 4.86
C VAL A 206 20.36 9.98 5.73
N ALA A 207 19.01 9.79 5.75
CA ALA A 207 18.36 8.86 6.66
C ALA A 207 17.15 8.18 5.99
N TYR A 208 17.38 7.56 4.84
CA TYR A 208 16.34 6.86 4.07
C TYR A 208 15.52 5.87 4.93
N PHE A 209 16.16 5.18 5.87
CA PHE A 209 15.50 4.26 6.79
C PHE A 209 14.45 4.92 7.71
N ALA A 210 14.51 6.23 7.88
CA ALA A 210 13.57 7.03 8.67
C ALA A 210 12.53 7.75 7.82
N PHE A 211 12.52 7.53 6.50
CA PHE A 211 11.50 8.12 5.63
C PHE A 211 10.10 7.65 6.04
N PRO A 212 9.08 8.54 6.06
CA PRO A 212 7.76 8.24 6.66
C PRO A 212 7.00 7.07 6.03
N GLY A 213 7.24 6.79 4.76
CA GLY A 213 6.60 5.70 4.04
C GLY A 213 7.38 5.30 2.80
N TYR A 214 7.08 4.14 2.27
CA TYR A 214 7.78 3.57 1.13
C TYR A 214 6.80 3.15 0.04
N ILE A 215 7.22 3.33 -1.21
CA ILE A 215 6.56 2.78 -2.40
C ILE A 215 7.54 1.83 -3.07
N TRP A 216 7.23 0.54 -2.99
CA TRP A 216 8.05 -0.52 -3.57
C TRP A 216 7.26 -1.33 -4.58
N LEU A 217 7.90 -1.67 -5.68
CA LEU A 217 7.43 -2.71 -6.59
C LEU A 217 8.13 -4.03 -6.26
N LEU A 218 7.33 -5.05 -5.99
CA LEU A 218 7.75 -6.34 -5.50
C LEU A 218 7.44 -7.38 -6.59
N GLU A 219 8.45 -7.76 -7.37
CA GLU A 219 8.31 -8.73 -8.45
C GLU A 219 8.44 -10.16 -7.89
N LYS A 220 7.52 -11.04 -8.30
CA LYS A 220 7.60 -12.47 -8.00
C LYS A 220 8.79 -13.08 -8.75
N LYS A 221 9.69 -13.69 -8.00
CA LYS A 221 10.84 -14.42 -8.54
C LYS A 221 10.43 -15.72 -9.19
#